data_6d88c2e6a522b8ba93be91b0395c591d
#
_entry.id   6d88c2e6a522b8ba93be91b0395c591d
#
_cell.length_a   1.000
_cell.length_b   1.000
_cell.length_c   1.000
_cell.angle_alpha   90.00
_cell.angle_beta   90.00
_cell.angle_gamma   90.00
#
_symmetry.space_group_name_H-M   'P 1'
#
loop_
_entity.id
_entity.type
_entity.pdbx_description
1 polymer ?
#
loop_
_entity_poly.entity_id
_entity_poly.type
_entity_poly.pdbx_seq_one_letter_code
_entity_poly.pdbx_strand_id
1 'polypeptide(L)'
;EYNKENVKKRTTSSFNDSEFLNEKEMNMLKDKFERADKNNHVMYQDIISFDNQFLIDNGLYNEDIDKLDEPKIKKATRRMMHQMIRDNKMDEYKTFWCANIHYDTDNIHIHIASSEEENTRDIIQKGKYKGQYKGKRKQKTLNNMKSTFANSLYKDIDLMKEIDQLKKEMKEKIKEKTKTSKLDIHSVKDIVQQKRDYKDLIKKLPPMNQSWAYNSEEIKPIQKDIDPVSYTHLTLPTK
;
A
#
# COMPACT_ATOMS: atom_id res chain seq x y z
N GLU A 1 -29.39 -11.36 25.57
CA GLU A 1 -29.55 -12.10 24.28
C GLU A 1 -29.25 -11.11 23.14
N TYR A 2 -28.01 -11.11 22.66
CA TYR A 2 -27.59 -10.34 21.51
C TYR A 2 -28.12 -11.06 20.25
N ASN A 3 -29.00 -10.40 19.52
CA ASN A 3 -29.63 -10.91 18.32
C ASN A 3 -28.57 -11.06 17.20
N LYS A 4 -28.07 -12.28 16.96
CA LYS A 4 -27.06 -12.63 15.95
C LYS A 4 -27.58 -12.61 14.50
N GLU A 5 -28.77 -12.08 14.22
CA GLU A 5 -29.43 -12.32 12.93
C GLU A 5 -29.24 -11.26 11.85
N ASN A 6 -28.41 -10.22 12.06
CA ASN A 6 -28.23 -9.16 11.04
C ASN A 6 -26.78 -8.74 10.76
N VAL A 7 -25.80 -9.62 10.94
CA VAL A 7 -24.47 -9.35 10.40
C VAL A 7 -24.55 -9.54 8.89
N LYS A 8 -24.81 -8.45 8.15
CA LYS A 8 -24.66 -8.43 6.70
C LYS A 8 -23.23 -8.85 6.40
N LYS A 9 -23.04 -10.01 5.77
CA LYS A 9 -21.76 -10.43 5.21
C LYS A 9 -21.24 -9.32 4.31
N ARG A 10 -20.29 -8.55 4.81
CA ARG A 10 -19.69 -7.45 4.06
C ARG A 10 -18.31 -7.89 3.61
N THR A 11 -18.16 -8.02 2.32
CA THR A 11 -16.90 -8.36 1.66
C THR A 11 -16.61 -7.29 0.62
N THR A 12 -15.37 -6.83 0.54
CA THR A 12 -14.97 -5.87 -0.50
C THR A 12 -14.93 -6.54 -1.86
N SER A 13 -14.90 -5.71 -2.92
CA SER A 13 -14.55 -6.18 -4.26
C SER A 13 -13.15 -6.81 -4.24
N SER A 14 -12.95 -7.85 -5.04
CA SER A 14 -11.66 -8.48 -5.19
C SER A 14 -10.64 -7.48 -5.75
N PHE A 15 -9.42 -7.55 -5.29
CA PHE A 15 -8.30 -6.72 -5.73
C PHE A 15 -7.03 -7.57 -5.90
N ASN A 16 -6.07 -7.00 -6.61
CA ASN A 16 -4.71 -7.51 -6.74
C ASN A 16 -3.76 -6.30 -6.86
N ASP A 17 -2.92 -6.24 -7.89
CA ASP A 17 -2.14 -5.05 -8.21
C ASP A 17 -3.04 -3.88 -8.63
N SER A 18 -4.25 -4.16 -9.12
CA SER A 18 -5.33 -3.18 -9.31
C SER A 18 -6.11 -2.97 -8.01
N GLU A 19 -6.70 -1.77 -7.83
CA GLU A 19 -7.53 -1.43 -6.65
C GLU A 19 -8.80 -2.28 -6.54
N PHE A 20 -9.35 -2.68 -7.67
CA PHE A 20 -10.49 -3.59 -7.77
C PHE A 20 -10.39 -4.37 -9.08
N LEU A 21 -10.99 -5.55 -9.09
CA LEU A 21 -11.12 -6.39 -10.28
C LEU A 21 -12.56 -6.28 -10.79
N ASN A 22 -12.71 -5.90 -12.05
CA ASN A 22 -14.00 -5.93 -12.70
C ASN A 22 -14.41 -7.37 -13.06
N GLU A 23 -15.64 -7.57 -13.50
CA GLU A 23 -16.18 -8.90 -13.79
C GLU A 23 -15.35 -9.66 -14.83
N LYS A 24 -14.88 -8.98 -15.89
CA LYS A 24 -14.04 -9.61 -16.92
C LYS A 24 -12.71 -10.06 -16.35
N GLU A 25 -12.05 -9.24 -15.55
CA GLU A 25 -10.77 -9.56 -14.89
C GLU A 25 -10.95 -10.70 -13.89
N MET A 26 -12.06 -10.72 -13.15
CA MET A 26 -12.41 -11.82 -12.24
C MET A 26 -12.63 -13.14 -13.00
N ASN A 27 -13.32 -13.11 -14.13
CA ASN A 27 -13.53 -14.31 -14.93
C ASN A 27 -12.19 -14.82 -15.50
N MET A 28 -11.36 -13.93 -16.04
CA MET A 28 -10.00 -14.31 -16.51
C MET A 28 -9.16 -14.92 -15.39
N LEU A 29 -9.22 -14.36 -14.18
CA LEU A 29 -8.49 -14.86 -13.04
C LEU A 29 -9.01 -16.23 -12.58
N LYS A 30 -10.31 -16.41 -12.57
CA LYS A 30 -10.96 -17.69 -12.29
C LYS A 30 -10.51 -18.77 -13.25
N ASP A 31 -10.48 -18.47 -14.56
CA ASP A 31 -9.96 -19.39 -15.59
C ASP A 31 -8.49 -19.77 -15.34
N LYS A 32 -7.66 -18.81 -14.86
CA LYS A 32 -6.26 -19.09 -14.48
C LYS A 32 -6.18 -20.05 -13.30
N PHE A 33 -6.98 -19.84 -12.26
CA PHE A 33 -7.04 -20.74 -11.11
C PHE A 33 -7.52 -22.14 -11.51
N GLU A 34 -8.54 -22.24 -12.34
CA GLU A 34 -9.03 -23.54 -12.85
C GLU A 34 -7.96 -24.29 -13.67
N ARG A 35 -7.21 -23.57 -14.51
CA ARG A 35 -6.09 -24.17 -15.26
C ARG A 35 -4.97 -24.64 -14.34
N ALA A 36 -4.61 -23.83 -13.34
CA ALA A 36 -3.59 -24.19 -12.37
C ALA A 36 -3.98 -25.44 -11.57
N ASP A 37 -5.24 -25.52 -11.15
CA ASP A 37 -5.79 -26.69 -10.44
C ASP A 37 -5.76 -27.96 -11.33
N LYS A 38 -6.24 -27.88 -12.56
CA LYS A 38 -6.18 -28.99 -13.53
C LYS A 38 -4.76 -29.49 -13.80
N ASN A 39 -3.76 -28.62 -13.71
CA ASN A 39 -2.36 -28.94 -13.87
C ASN A 39 -1.65 -29.31 -12.55
N ASN A 40 -2.39 -29.45 -11.45
CA ASN A 40 -1.88 -29.73 -10.11
C ASN A 40 -0.85 -28.72 -9.62
N HIS A 41 -0.95 -27.45 -10.04
CA HIS A 41 -0.10 -26.39 -9.53
C HIS A 41 -0.41 -26.10 -8.05
N VAL A 42 0.59 -25.60 -7.34
CA VAL A 42 0.39 -25.24 -5.93
C VAL A 42 -0.49 -24.00 -5.84
N MET A 43 -1.63 -24.15 -5.18
CA MET A 43 -2.47 -23.04 -4.79
C MET A 43 -2.18 -22.64 -3.35
N TYR A 44 -1.82 -21.39 -3.12
CA TYR A 44 -1.62 -20.84 -1.78
C TYR A 44 -2.86 -20.07 -1.35
N GLN A 45 -3.26 -20.31 -0.11
CA GLN A 45 -4.32 -19.57 0.57
C GLN A 45 -3.73 -18.95 1.83
N ASP A 46 -3.70 -17.64 1.90
CA ASP A 46 -3.16 -16.88 3.02
C ASP A 46 -4.29 -16.09 3.67
N ILE A 47 -4.22 -15.94 4.99
CA ILE A 47 -5.15 -15.13 5.76
C ILE A 47 -4.34 -14.14 6.58
N ILE A 48 -4.71 -12.87 6.51
CA ILE A 48 -4.23 -11.83 7.42
C ILE A 48 -5.41 -11.41 8.28
N SER A 49 -5.36 -11.72 9.56
CA SER A 49 -6.36 -11.28 10.53
C SER A 49 -5.81 -10.11 11.34
N PHE A 50 -6.65 -9.11 11.58
CA PHE A 50 -6.31 -7.94 12.38
C PHE A 50 -6.92 -8.06 13.79
N ASP A 51 -6.24 -7.45 14.73
CA ASP A 51 -6.88 -6.99 15.94
C ASP A 51 -7.60 -5.67 15.59
N ASN A 52 -8.93 -5.61 15.73
CA ASN A 52 -9.70 -4.42 15.41
C ASN A 52 -9.29 -3.22 16.27
N GLN A 53 -8.93 -3.45 17.55
CA GLN A 53 -8.44 -2.39 18.41
C GLN A 53 -7.15 -1.78 17.87
N PHE A 54 -6.23 -2.62 17.37
CA PHE A 54 -5.03 -2.14 16.69
C PHE A 54 -5.37 -1.24 15.49
N LEU A 55 -6.36 -1.60 14.69
CA LEU A 55 -6.77 -0.78 13.54
C LEU A 55 -7.36 0.56 13.98
N ILE A 56 -8.15 0.58 15.06
CA ILE A 56 -8.76 1.79 15.65
C ILE A 56 -7.65 2.70 16.20
N ASP A 57 -6.77 2.17 17.04
CA ASP A 57 -5.70 2.92 17.71
C ASP A 57 -4.73 3.59 16.71
N ASN A 58 -4.59 2.99 15.52
CA ASN A 58 -3.74 3.50 14.45
C ASN A 58 -4.51 4.30 13.39
N GLY A 59 -5.78 4.59 13.59
CA GLY A 59 -6.61 5.39 12.69
C GLY A 59 -6.86 4.75 11.33
N LEU A 60 -6.73 3.41 11.27
CA LEU A 60 -7.00 2.63 10.06
C LEU A 60 -8.47 2.20 9.95
N TYR A 61 -9.17 2.11 11.08
CA TYR A 61 -10.58 1.77 11.15
C TYR A 61 -11.32 2.75 12.07
N ASN A 62 -12.44 3.25 11.61
CA ASN A 62 -13.37 4.05 12.38
C ASN A 62 -14.63 3.24 12.64
N GLU A 63 -14.84 2.83 13.89
CA GLU A 63 -15.94 1.99 14.30
C GLU A 63 -17.29 2.72 14.25
N ASP A 64 -17.33 4.04 14.55
CA ASP A 64 -18.57 4.82 14.58
C ASP A 64 -19.27 4.86 13.22
N ILE A 65 -18.49 4.85 12.14
CA ILE A 65 -19.00 4.92 10.76
C ILE A 65 -18.69 3.64 9.97
N ASP A 66 -18.19 2.59 10.64
CA ASP A 66 -17.80 1.29 10.05
C ASP A 66 -16.94 1.48 8.78
N LYS A 67 -15.87 2.27 8.89
CA LYS A 67 -15.02 2.63 7.75
C LYS A 67 -13.56 2.24 7.97
N LEU A 68 -13.06 1.33 7.14
CA LEU A 68 -11.65 0.94 7.05
C LEU A 68 -10.92 1.80 6.01
N ASP A 69 -9.65 2.12 6.24
CA ASP A 69 -8.75 2.68 5.23
C ASP A 69 -8.28 1.57 4.28
N GLU A 70 -9.22 1.09 3.45
CA GLU A 70 -8.97 0.00 2.49
C GLU A 70 -7.78 0.29 1.56
N PRO A 71 -7.57 1.51 1.02
CA PRO A 71 -6.43 1.80 0.16
C PRO A 71 -5.08 1.50 0.83
N LYS A 72 -4.92 1.83 2.12
CA LYS A 72 -3.68 1.52 2.86
C LYS A 72 -3.51 0.02 3.07
N ILE A 73 -4.58 -0.67 3.45
CA ILE A 73 -4.58 -2.12 3.64
C ILE A 73 -4.24 -2.83 2.32
N LYS A 74 -4.89 -2.46 1.22
CA LYS A 74 -4.62 -3.01 -0.11
C LYS A 74 -3.19 -2.75 -0.57
N LYS A 75 -2.65 -1.56 -0.34
CA LYS A 75 -1.25 -1.20 -0.63
C LYS A 75 -0.26 -2.06 0.15
N ALA A 76 -0.51 -2.28 1.45
CA ALA A 76 0.33 -3.15 2.29
C ALA A 76 0.28 -4.61 1.81
N THR A 77 -0.91 -5.09 1.42
CA THR A 77 -1.11 -6.43 0.84
C THR A 77 -0.31 -6.60 -0.45
N ARG A 78 -0.36 -5.65 -1.38
CA ARG A 78 0.43 -5.67 -2.64
C ARG A 78 1.92 -5.79 -2.37
N ARG A 79 2.45 -4.94 -1.49
CA ARG A 79 3.88 -4.99 -1.11
C ARG A 79 4.29 -6.33 -0.52
N MET A 80 3.45 -6.88 0.33
CA MET A 80 3.66 -8.22 0.91
C MET A 80 3.66 -9.31 -0.16
N MET A 81 2.72 -9.26 -1.11
CA MET A 81 2.64 -10.26 -2.18
C MET A 81 3.85 -10.20 -3.11
N HIS A 82 4.30 -9.01 -3.52
CA HIS A 82 5.55 -8.86 -4.29
C HIS A 82 6.77 -9.37 -3.51
N GLN A 83 6.83 -9.14 -2.18
CA GLN A 83 7.90 -9.72 -1.36
C GLN A 83 7.83 -11.26 -1.34
N MET A 84 6.65 -11.83 -1.22
CA MET A 84 6.43 -13.27 -1.25
C MET A 84 6.87 -13.89 -2.58
N ILE A 85 6.50 -13.27 -3.69
CA ILE A 85 6.86 -13.72 -5.05
C ILE A 85 8.38 -13.77 -5.21
N ARG A 86 9.08 -12.69 -4.82
CA ARG A 86 10.56 -12.62 -4.87
C ARG A 86 11.22 -13.65 -3.97
N ASP A 87 10.79 -13.78 -2.73
CA ASP A 87 11.39 -14.71 -1.76
C ASP A 87 11.22 -16.18 -2.16
N ASN A 88 10.12 -16.49 -2.83
CA ASN A 88 9.86 -17.83 -3.35
C ASN A 88 10.48 -18.06 -4.73
N LYS A 89 11.13 -17.05 -5.33
CA LYS A 89 11.67 -17.11 -6.70
C LYS A 89 10.61 -17.48 -7.74
N MET A 90 9.41 -16.96 -7.55
CA MET A 90 8.33 -17.08 -8.51
C MET A 90 8.52 -16.02 -9.60
N ASP A 91 8.03 -16.30 -10.81
CA ASP A 91 8.03 -15.33 -11.89
C ASP A 91 6.91 -14.30 -11.65
N GLU A 92 7.26 -13.00 -11.55
CA GLU A 92 6.31 -11.92 -11.31
C GLU A 92 5.23 -11.82 -12.40
N TYR A 93 5.55 -12.14 -13.64
CA TYR A 93 4.62 -12.06 -14.77
C TYR A 93 3.72 -13.29 -14.92
N LYS A 94 4.16 -14.43 -14.37
CA LYS A 94 3.44 -15.70 -14.42
C LYS A 94 2.76 -16.07 -13.10
N THR A 95 2.98 -15.27 -12.05
CA THR A 95 2.29 -15.43 -10.78
C THR A 95 1.05 -14.55 -10.78
N PHE A 96 -0.07 -15.12 -10.39
CA PHE A 96 -1.34 -14.41 -10.26
C PHE A 96 -1.93 -14.61 -8.87
N TRP A 97 -2.65 -13.61 -8.42
CA TRP A 97 -3.27 -13.61 -7.11
C TRP A 97 -4.48 -12.69 -7.05
N CYS A 98 -5.34 -12.91 -6.08
CA CYS A 98 -6.39 -11.99 -5.68
C CYS A 98 -6.60 -12.01 -4.17
N ALA A 99 -7.18 -10.95 -3.67
CA ALA A 99 -7.54 -10.82 -2.27
C ALA A 99 -8.88 -10.12 -2.09
N ASN A 100 -9.53 -10.41 -0.94
CA ASN A 100 -10.76 -9.77 -0.50
C ASN A 100 -10.63 -9.42 0.98
N ILE A 101 -11.18 -8.28 1.38
CA ILE A 101 -11.28 -7.89 2.79
C ILE A 101 -12.67 -8.28 3.28
N HIS A 102 -12.72 -8.98 4.40
CA HIS A 102 -13.95 -9.46 5.03
C HIS A 102 -14.17 -8.76 6.36
N TYR A 103 -15.43 -8.40 6.62
CA TYR A 103 -15.89 -7.69 7.82
C TYR A 103 -16.90 -8.51 8.62
N ASP A 104 -17.16 -9.75 8.21
CA ASP A 104 -18.27 -10.60 8.68
C ASP A 104 -17.93 -11.46 9.89
N THR A 105 -16.79 -11.24 10.51
CA THR A 105 -16.35 -11.94 11.73
C THR A 105 -15.93 -10.92 12.80
N ASP A 106 -15.64 -11.41 14.00
CA ASP A 106 -15.19 -10.58 15.12
C ASP A 106 -13.95 -9.74 14.80
N ASN A 107 -13.16 -10.19 13.83
CA ASN A 107 -11.95 -9.50 13.38
C ASN A 107 -12.00 -9.25 11.88
N ILE A 108 -11.66 -8.04 11.45
CA ILE A 108 -11.44 -7.74 10.04
C ILE A 108 -10.26 -8.58 9.54
N HIS A 109 -10.42 -9.22 8.38
CA HIS A 109 -9.38 -10.08 7.83
C HIS A 109 -9.35 -10.06 6.30
N ILE A 110 -8.23 -10.48 5.74
CA ILE A 110 -8.01 -10.56 4.30
C ILE A 110 -7.79 -12.01 3.92
N HIS A 111 -8.57 -12.51 2.97
CA HIS A 111 -8.29 -13.76 2.27
C HIS A 111 -7.51 -13.47 1.01
N ILE A 112 -6.45 -14.24 0.78
CA ILE A 112 -5.59 -14.12 -0.40
C ILE A 112 -5.43 -15.48 -1.03
N ALA A 113 -5.70 -15.57 -2.33
CA ALA A 113 -5.42 -16.77 -3.13
C ALA A 113 -4.32 -16.42 -4.14
N SER A 114 -3.35 -17.32 -4.32
CA SER A 114 -2.28 -17.14 -5.31
C SER A 114 -1.80 -18.46 -5.90
N SER A 115 -1.38 -18.43 -7.17
CA SER A 115 -0.80 -19.58 -7.88
C SER A 115 0.12 -19.08 -9.00
N GLU A 116 0.78 -20.02 -9.70
CA GLU A 116 1.64 -19.75 -10.85
C GLU A 116 1.00 -20.31 -12.13
N GLU A 117 1.10 -19.61 -13.26
CA GLU A 117 0.66 -20.13 -14.58
C GLU A 117 1.56 -21.29 -15.04
N GLU A 118 2.85 -21.20 -14.74
CA GLU A 118 3.83 -22.26 -14.95
C GLU A 118 4.45 -22.59 -13.60
N ASN A 119 4.34 -23.85 -13.18
CA ASN A 119 4.79 -24.25 -11.86
C ASN A 119 6.33 -24.27 -11.79
N THR A 120 6.88 -23.46 -10.90
CA THR A 120 8.33 -23.39 -10.63
C THR A 120 8.73 -24.19 -9.39
N ARG A 121 7.77 -24.93 -8.77
CA ARG A 121 8.02 -25.68 -7.54
C ARG A 121 8.67 -27.02 -7.82
N ASP A 122 9.60 -27.42 -6.96
CA ASP A 122 10.21 -28.76 -7.01
C ASP A 122 9.17 -29.86 -6.81
N ILE A 123 9.34 -30.98 -7.50
CA ILE A 123 8.55 -32.17 -7.27
C ILE A 123 9.12 -32.95 -6.07
N ILE A 124 8.24 -33.44 -5.21
CA ILE A 124 8.58 -34.28 -4.06
C ILE A 124 8.99 -35.66 -4.57
N GLN A 125 10.24 -36.04 -4.30
CA GLN A 125 10.82 -37.27 -4.85
C GLN A 125 10.54 -38.51 -4.01
N LYS A 126 10.19 -38.34 -2.71
CA LYS A 126 10.06 -39.49 -1.77
C LYS A 126 8.88 -39.27 -0.80
N GLY A 127 8.35 -40.38 -0.24
CA GLY A 127 7.32 -40.37 0.78
C GLY A 127 5.89 -40.30 0.24
N LYS A 128 4.93 -40.07 1.13
CA LYS A 128 3.48 -40.08 0.86
C LYS A 128 3.04 -39.13 -0.27
N TYR A 129 3.75 -38.02 -0.44
CA TYR A 129 3.43 -36.99 -1.42
C TYR A 129 4.35 -37.00 -2.65
N LYS A 130 5.00 -38.16 -2.93
CA LYS A 130 5.85 -38.33 -4.12
C LYS A 130 5.06 -37.99 -5.39
N GLY A 131 5.67 -37.20 -6.25
CA GLY A 131 5.05 -36.73 -7.51
C GLY A 131 4.26 -35.44 -7.39
N GLN A 132 3.99 -34.95 -6.19
CA GLN A 132 3.35 -33.65 -5.97
C GLN A 132 4.38 -32.55 -5.87
N TYR A 133 3.96 -31.31 -6.14
CA TYR A 133 4.80 -30.14 -6.00
C TYR A 133 4.93 -29.68 -4.54
N LYS A 134 6.11 -29.13 -4.20
CA LYS A 134 6.37 -28.61 -2.85
C LYS A 134 5.65 -27.27 -2.63
N GLY A 135 4.52 -27.28 -1.93
CA GLY A 135 3.80 -26.07 -1.56
C GLY A 135 4.30 -25.35 -0.30
N LYS A 136 5.19 -26.00 0.50
CA LYS A 136 5.66 -25.43 1.76
C LYS A 136 6.59 -24.23 1.54
N ARG A 137 6.16 -23.05 2.03
CA ARG A 137 7.02 -21.85 2.07
C ARG A 137 8.07 -21.96 3.20
N LYS A 138 9.22 -21.33 2.99
CA LYS A 138 10.25 -21.22 4.02
C LYS A 138 9.78 -20.28 5.13
N GLN A 139 10.15 -20.56 6.39
CA GLN A 139 9.81 -19.70 7.52
C GLN A 139 10.31 -18.26 7.32
N LYS A 140 11.48 -18.09 6.71
CA LYS A 140 12.01 -16.76 6.36
C LYS A 140 11.05 -15.98 5.45
N THR A 141 10.48 -16.63 4.43
CA THR A 141 9.48 -15.99 3.54
C THR A 141 8.26 -15.53 4.33
N LEU A 142 7.72 -16.38 5.21
CA LEU A 142 6.58 -16.02 6.05
C LEU A 142 6.88 -14.85 6.99
N ASN A 143 8.08 -14.82 7.57
CA ASN A 143 8.52 -13.71 8.42
C ASN A 143 8.68 -12.42 7.61
N ASN A 144 9.24 -12.49 6.39
CA ASN A 144 9.37 -11.35 5.50
C ASN A 144 8.00 -10.82 5.05
N MET A 145 7.04 -11.69 4.74
CA MET A 145 5.66 -11.30 4.43
C MET A 145 5.06 -10.49 5.59
N LYS A 146 5.12 -11.02 6.82
CA LYS A 146 4.61 -10.35 8.02
C LYS A 146 5.27 -8.99 8.23
N SER A 147 6.60 -8.93 8.19
CA SER A 147 7.34 -7.69 8.43
C SER A 147 7.11 -6.67 7.31
N THR A 148 7.03 -7.08 6.05
CA THR A 148 6.74 -6.18 4.92
C THR A 148 5.35 -5.57 5.03
N PHE A 149 4.35 -6.39 5.38
CA PHE A 149 2.99 -5.92 5.61
C PHE A 149 2.93 -4.91 6.76
N ALA A 150 3.42 -5.29 7.95
CA ALA A 150 3.42 -4.44 9.14
C ALA A 150 4.19 -3.14 8.91
N ASN A 151 5.42 -3.20 8.37
CA ASN A 151 6.22 -2.02 8.08
C ASN A 151 5.56 -1.08 7.05
N SER A 152 4.78 -1.62 6.12
CA SER A 152 4.03 -0.80 5.17
C SER A 152 2.92 -0.01 5.83
N LEU A 153 2.23 -0.61 6.82
CA LEU A 153 1.22 0.10 7.62
C LEU A 153 1.86 1.14 8.54
N TYR A 154 2.91 0.78 9.29
CA TYR A 154 3.56 1.69 10.24
C TYR A 154 4.21 2.89 9.56
N LYS A 155 4.93 2.70 8.46
CA LYS A 155 5.55 3.83 7.73
C LYS A 155 4.50 4.84 7.24
N ASP A 156 3.39 4.35 6.72
CA ASP A 156 2.32 5.24 6.27
C ASP A 156 1.61 5.93 7.46
N ILE A 157 1.49 5.26 8.63
CA ILE A 157 0.94 5.84 9.86
C ILE A 157 1.86 6.94 10.42
N ASP A 158 3.16 6.65 10.57
CA ASP A 158 4.13 7.60 11.10
C ASP A 158 4.24 8.84 10.22
N LEU A 159 4.30 8.63 8.90
CA LEU A 159 4.30 9.73 7.93
C LEU A 159 3.03 10.58 8.02
N MET A 160 1.86 9.96 8.19
CA MET A 160 0.59 10.69 8.34
C MET A 160 0.53 11.46 9.65
N LYS A 161 1.02 10.89 10.77
CA LYS A 161 1.13 11.61 12.05
C LYS A 161 2.02 12.84 11.93
N GLU A 162 3.17 12.69 11.29
CA GLU A 162 4.10 13.79 11.03
C GLU A 162 3.47 14.88 10.15
N ILE A 163 2.79 14.50 9.07
CA ILE A 163 2.06 15.44 8.20
C ILE A 163 0.96 16.18 8.97
N ASP A 164 0.19 15.51 9.82
CA ASP A 164 -0.88 16.14 10.59
C ASP A 164 -0.32 17.06 11.67
N GLN A 165 0.81 16.72 12.29
CA GLN A 165 1.51 17.60 13.22
C GLN A 165 2.02 18.85 12.51
N LEU A 166 2.67 18.70 11.36
CA LEU A 166 3.12 19.84 10.55
C LEU A 166 1.96 20.74 10.11
N LYS A 167 0.82 20.17 9.71
CA LYS A 167 -0.39 20.95 9.37
C LYS A 167 -0.91 21.73 10.57
N LYS A 168 -0.88 21.15 11.78
CA LYS A 168 -1.29 21.81 13.01
C LYS A 168 -0.37 22.98 13.34
N GLU A 169 0.93 22.76 13.30
CA GLU A 169 1.94 23.79 13.53
C GLU A 169 1.83 24.94 12.50
N MET A 170 1.63 24.61 11.23
CA MET A 170 1.37 25.63 10.19
C MET A 170 0.12 26.45 10.49
N LYS A 171 -0.99 25.82 10.91
CA LYS A 171 -2.23 26.55 11.26
C LYS A 171 -2.02 27.46 12.46
N GLU A 172 -1.26 27.05 13.45
CA GLU A 172 -0.94 27.86 14.64
C GLU A 172 -0.07 29.06 14.27
N LYS A 173 1.00 28.85 13.51
CA LYS A 173 1.88 29.91 12.98
C LYS A 173 1.13 30.92 12.10
N ILE A 174 0.18 30.45 11.28
CA ILE A 174 -0.69 31.34 10.48
C ILE A 174 -1.59 32.16 11.40
N LYS A 175 -2.19 31.55 12.43
CA LYS A 175 -3.03 32.26 13.41
C LYS A 175 -2.24 33.30 14.22
N GLU A 176 -1.02 33.00 14.63
CA GLU A 176 -0.16 33.96 15.30
C GLU A 176 0.21 35.14 14.39
N LYS A 177 0.65 34.85 13.17
CA LYS A 177 0.97 35.92 12.20
C LYS A 177 -0.25 36.77 11.83
N THR A 178 -1.45 36.19 11.75
CA THR A 178 -2.67 36.94 11.49
C THR A 178 -3.15 37.79 12.68
N LYS A 179 -2.73 37.46 13.90
CA LYS A 179 -2.98 38.28 15.10
C LYS A 179 -2.00 39.42 15.27
N THR A 180 -0.79 39.32 14.72
CA THR A 180 0.33 40.25 14.99
C THR A 180 0.71 41.17 13.83
N SER A 181 0.15 41.00 12.64
CA SER A 181 0.53 41.88 11.51
C SER A 181 -0.64 42.27 10.61
N LYS A 182 -0.70 43.56 10.27
CA LYS A 182 -1.29 44.02 9.00
C LYS A 182 -0.65 43.16 7.91
N LEU A 183 -1.45 42.33 7.22
CA LEU A 183 -1.00 41.43 6.15
C LEU A 183 -0.12 42.19 5.18
N ASP A 184 1.17 41.89 5.16
CA ASP A 184 2.05 42.33 4.11
C ASP A 184 1.67 41.58 2.82
N ILE A 185 1.10 42.32 1.87
CA ILE A 185 0.59 41.82 0.59
C ILE A 185 1.71 41.08 -0.19
N HIS A 186 2.98 41.42 0.05
CA HIS A 186 4.12 40.74 -0.55
C HIS A 186 4.24 39.28 -0.09
N SER A 187 4.08 39.01 1.21
CA SER A 187 4.21 37.64 1.76
C SER A 187 3.12 36.69 1.23
N VAL A 188 1.92 37.22 0.94
CA VAL A 188 0.84 36.40 0.36
C VAL A 188 1.11 36.07 -1.10
N LYS A 189 1.67 37.00 -1.86
CA LYS A 189 2.08 36.78 -3.26
C LYS A 189 3.17 35.73 -3.34
N ASP A 190 4.16 35.77 -2.45
CA ASP A 190 5.26 34.81 -2.40
C ASP A 190 4.76 33.38 -2.09
N ILE A 191 3.82 33.23 -1.16
CA ILE A 191 3.20 31.94 -0.85
C ILE A 191 2.39 31.39 -2.03
N VAL A 192 1.67 32.25 -2.74
CA VAL A 192 0.89 31.86 -3.93
C VAL A 192 1.83 31.46 -5.07
N GLN A 193 2.94 32.19 -5.26
CA GLN A 193 3.94 31.86 -6.27
C GLN A 193 4.62 30.53 -5.95
N GLN A 194 5.09 30.32 -4.73
CA GLN A 194 5.67 29.05 -4.29
C GLN A 194 4.76 27.86 -4.55
N LYS A 195 3.43 27.99 -4.27
CA LYS A 195 2.46 26.93 -4.57
C LYS A 195 2.35 26.60 -6.06
N ARG A 196 2.50 27.60 -6.93
CA ARG A 196 2.51 27.40 -8.39
C ARG A 196 3.78 26.69 -8.82
N ASP A 197 4.92 27.14 -8.32
CA ASP A 197 6.23 26.56 -8.63
C ASP A 197 6.30 25.07 -8.20
N TYR A 198 5.77 24.74 -7.03
CA TYR A 198 5.63 23.34 -6.58
C TYR A 198 4.73 22.50 -7.48
N LYS A 199 3.57 23.04 -7.88
CA LYS A 199 2.66 22.31 -8.79
C LYS A 199 3.29 22.05 -10.16
N ASP A 200 4.05 23.01 -10.65
CA ASP A 200 4.71 22.89 -11.96
C ASP A 200 5.93 21.96 -11.88
N LEU A 201 6.65 21.98 -10.76
CA LEU A 201 7.72 21.01 -10.49
C LEU A 201 7.18 19.57 -10.43
N ILE A 202 6.09 19.34 -9.69
CA ILE A 202 5.46 18.00 -9.58
C ILE A 202 5.08 17.43 -10.95
N LYS A 203 4.61 18.27 -11.88
CA LYS A 203 4.26 17.83 -13.24
C LYS A 203 5.47 17.41 -14.09
N LYS A 204 6.65 17.95 -13.76
CA LYS A 204 7.91 17.68 -14.46
C LYS A 204 8.68 16.48 -13.89
N LEU A 205 8.32 16.03 -12.68
CA LEU A 205 8.97 14.88 -12.04
C LEU A 205 8.75 13.59 -12.87
N PRO A 206 9.77 12.74 -12.97
CA PRO A 206 9.64 11.47 -13.66
C PRO A 206 8.64 10.53 -12.94
N PRO A 207 8.08 9.55 -13.65
CA PRO A 207 7.20 8.55 -13.03
C PRO A 207 7.85 7.83 -11.85
N MET A 208 7.05 7.36 -10.89
CA MET A 208 7.53 6.73 -9.65
C MET A 208 8.38 5.47 -9.84
N ASN A 209 8.36 4.86 -11.02
CA ASN A 209 9.18 3.69 -11.38
C ASN A 209 10.59 4.07 -11.87
N GLN A 210 10.92 5.36 -11.97
CA GLN A 210 12.23 5.86 -12.35
C GLN A 210 13.01 6.39 -11.14
N SER A 211 14.30 6.63 -11.31
CA SER A 211 15.15 7.15 -10.24
C SER A 211 14.86 8.61 -9.94
N TRP A 212 14.65 8.93 -8.67
CA TRP A 212 14.48 10.30 -8.16
C TRP A 212 15.74 10.81 -7.45
N ALA A 213 16.88 10.11 -7.63
CA ALA A 213 18.15 10.62 -7.12
C ALA A 213 18.51 11.92 -7.83
N TYR A 214 18.94 12.94 -7.09
CA TYR A 214 19.20 14.29 -7.63
C TYR A 214 20.13 14.30 -8.85
N ASN A 215 21.12 13.40 -8.87
CA ASN A 215 22.10 13.29 -9.95
C ASN A 215 21.74 12.23 -11.02
N SER A 216 20.53 11.67 -10.98
CA SER A 216 20.09 10.70 -12.00
C SER A 216 19.83 11.39 -13.35
N GLU A 217 19.92 10.63 -14.43
CA GLU A 217 19.68 11.15 -15.81
C GLU A 217 18.25 11.69 -15.96
N GLU A 218 17.30 11.11 -15.23
CA GLU A 218 15.90 11.49 -15.24
C GLU A 218 15.65 12.83 -14.53
N ILE A 219 16.46 13.17 -13.54
CA ILE A 219 16.34 14.41 -12.75
C ILE A 219 17.18 15.54 -13.28
N LYS A 220 18.31 15.27 -13.94
CA LYS A 220 19.19 16.30 -14.53
C LYS A 220 18.46 17.40 -15.32
N PRO A 221 17.48 17.08 -16.19
CA PRO A 221 16.78 18.12 -16.96
C PRO A 221 15.99 19.11 -16.11
N ILE A 222 15.56 18.71 -14.92
CA ILE A 222 14.70 19.52 -14.02
C ILE A 222 15.44 20.03 -12.76
N GLN A 223 16.75 19.78 -12.62
CA GLN A 223 17.54 20.27 -11.49
C GLN A 223 17.40 21.76 -11.28
N LYS A 224 17.41 22.53 -12.36
CA LYS A 224 17.24 24.00 -12.34
C LYS A 224 15.88 24.45 -11.78
N ASP A 225 14.86 23.61 -11.87
CA ASP A 225 13.54 23.88 -11.31
C ASP A 225 13.48 23.42 -9.82
N ILE A 226 14.27 22.40 -9.43
CA ILE A 226 14.35 21.89 -8.06
C ILE A 226 15.13 22.84 -7.15
N ASP A 227 16.28 23.35 -7.60
CA ASP A 227 17.19 24.16 -6.79
C ASP A 227 16.54 25.41 -6.19
N PRO A 228 15.77 26.22 -6.93
CA PRO A 228 15.09 27.39 -6.36
C PRO A 228 14.05 27.01 -5.31
N VAL A 229 13.36 25.87 -5.50
CA VAL A 229 12.33 25.40 -4.58
C VAL A 229 12.96 24.87 -3.27
N SER A 230 14.09 24.16 -3.36
CA SER A 230 14.82 23.67 -2.18
C SER A 230 15.50 24.80 -1.40
N TYR A 231 16.03 25.81 -2.09
CA TYR A 231 16.70 26.94 -1.45
C TYR A 231 15.75 27.82 -0.62
N THR A 232 14.51 28.02 -1.09
CA THR A 232 13.50 28.79 -0.34
C THR A 232 13.04 28.07 0.95
N HIS A 233 13.21 26.75 1.04
CA HIS A 233 12.92 25.99 2.27
C HIS A 233 14.07 25.98 3.30
N LEU A 234 15.32 26.07 2.84
CA LEU A 234 16.50 26.05 3.71
C LEU A 234 16.86 27.42 4.29
N THR A 235 16.34 28.50 3.72
CA THR A 235 16.66 29.88 4.13
C THR A 235 15.56 30.58 4.91
N LEU A 236 14.64 29.87 5.55
CA LEU A 236 13.79 30.47 6.58
C LEU A 236 14.70 30.92 7.73
N PRO A 237 14.79 32.21 8.05
CA PRO A 237 15.67 32.69 9.10
C PRO A 237 15.24 32.08 10.45
N THR A 238 16.14 31.32 11.04
CA THR A 238 16.12 31.05 12.47
C THR A 238 16.36 32.39 13.19
N LYS A 239 15.29 33.00 13.66
CA LYS A 239 15.29 34.01 14.71
C LYS A 239 14.22 33.69 15.71
#